data_9e77f6415414607c912e1db61aa81b49
#
_entry.id   9e77f6415414607c912e1db61aa81b49
#
_cell.length_a   1.000
_cell.length_b   1.000
_cell.length_c   1.000
_cell.angle_alpha   90.00
_cell.angle_beta   90.00
_cell.angle_gamma   90.00
#
_symmetry.space_group_name_H-M   'P 1'
#
loop_
_entity.id
_entity.type
_entity.pdbx_description
1 polymer ?
#
loop_
_entity_poly.entity_id
_entity_poly.type
_entity_poly.pdbx_seq_one_letter_code
_entity_poly.pdbx_strand_id
1 'polypeptide(L)'
;MVHEKVTVSTQTLQWKCVESRVDSKRLYYGRFILAPLMKGQADTIGIAMRRALLGEIEGTCITRAKFDKIPHEYSTIVGIQESVHEILMNLKEIVLRSNLYGTRDASICVKGPRYVTAQDIILPPSVEIVDNTQPIANLMEPINLCIELQLERHRGYRIKTPNNFQDGSYPIDAVFMPVRNANHSIHSYANGNEKQEILFLEIWTNGSLTPKEALHEASRNLIDLFIPFLHAEEENFHLEKNQHKVTLPPFTFHDRLAKPRKNQNEIALKSIFIDQLELHPRVYNCLKRSNIHTLLDLLNNSEEDLMKMKHFRIEDIKHILDILEIEKHFA
;
A
#
# COMPACT_ATOMS: atom_id res chain seq x y z
N MET A 1 25.49 -55.78 -13.44
CA MET A 1 25.08 -54.35 -13.66
C MET A 1 23.57 -54.28 -13.53
N VAL A 2 23.09 -53.75 -12.45
CA VAL A 2 21.66 -53.54 -12.23
C VAL A 2 21.33 -52.20 -12.89
N HIS A 3 20.56 -52.24 -13.98
CA HIS A 3 20.02 -51.02 -14.57
C HIS A 3 18.87 -50.53 -13.70
N GLU A 4 19.10 -49.51 -12.88
CA GLU A 4 18.01 -48.72 -12.26
C GLU A 4 17.23 -48.06 -13.39
N LYS A 5 16.00 -48.51 -13.58
CA LYS A 5 15.02 -47.77 -14.38
C LYS A 5 14.62 -46.49 -13.63
N VAL A 6 15.26 -45.39 -13.98
CA VAL A 6 14.75 -44.06 -13.58
C VAL A 6 13.46 -43.84 -14.37
N THR A 7 12.34 -44.07 -13.71
CA THR A 7 11.02 -43.67 -14.23
C THR A 7 10.91 -42.13 -14.07
N VAL A 8 11.23 -41.41 -15.11
CA VAL A 8 10.95 -39.98 -15.20
C VAL A 8 9.43 -39.84 -15.28
N SER A 9 8.83 -39.31 -14.24
CA SER A 9 7.41 -38.93 -14.22
C SER A 9 7.16 -37.94 -15.35
N THR A 10 6.42 -38.35 -16.37
CA THR A 10 6.11 -37.54 -17.56
C THR A 10 4.90 -36.62 -17.37
N GLN A 11 4.40 -36.51 -16.15
CA GLN A 11 3.29 -35.62 -15.85
C GLN A 11 3.81 -34.23 -15.50
N THR A 12 3.77 -33.33 -16.47
CA THR A 12 4.04 -31.92 -16.27
C THR A 12 2.92 -31.25 -15.49
N LEU A 13 3.27 -30.37 -14.55
CA LEU A 13 2.33 -29.55 -13.81
C LEU A 13 1.48 -28.73 -14.78
N GLN A 14 0.17 -28.84 -14.67
CA GLN A 14 -0.80 -28.14 -15.53
C GLN A 14 -1.86 -27.44 -14.70
N TRP A 15 -2.28 -26.28 -15.17
CA TRP A 15 -3.43 -25.60 -14.61
C TRP A 15 -4.60 -25.56 -15.62
N LYS A 16 -5.82 -25.58 -15.11
CA LYS A 16 -7.03 -25.53 -15.93
C LYS A 16 -8.10 -24.71 -15.23
N CYS A 17 -8.80 -23.88 -16.01
CA CYS A 17 -10.05 -23.25 -15.56
C CYS A 17 -11.17 -24.30 -15.67
N VAL A 18 -11.82 -24.61 -14.55
CA VAL A 18 -12.91 -25.60 -14.48
C VAL A 18 -14.25 -24.94 -14.65
N GLU A 19 -14.42 -23.79 -14.01
CA GLU A 19 -15.64 -23.04 -14.01
C GLU A 19 -15.34 -21.54 -14.08
N SER A 20 -16.08 -20.82 -14.90
CA SER A 20 -16.04 -19.37 -14.98
C SER A 20 -17.45 -18.88 -15.23
N ARG A 21 -17.97 -18.05 -14.34
CA ARG A 21 -19.30 -17.47 -14.46
C ARG A 21 -19.32 -16.00 -14.08
N VAL A 22 -20.28 -15.29 -14.63
CA VAL A 22 -20.55 -13.89 -14.35
C VAL A 22 -21.93 -13.83 -13.68
N ASP A 23 -21.94 -13.64 -12.37
CA ASP A 23 -23.19 -13.56 -11.60
C ASP A 23 -23.85 -12.17 -11.77
N SER A 24 -23.04 -11.12 -11.85
CA SER A 24 -23.45 -9.75 -12.16
C SER A 24 -22.27 -8.97 -12.76
N LYS A 25 -22.52 -7.74 -13.25
CA LYS A 25 -21.46 -6.86 -13.74
C LYS A 25 -20.34 -6.63 -12.70
N ARG A 26 -20.67 -6.72 -11.41
CA ARG A 26 -19.77 -6.48 -10.28
C ARG A 26 -19.41 -7.75 -9.49
N LEU A 27 -19.70 -8.94 -10.04
CA LEU A 27 -19.39 -10.21 -9.39
C LEU A 27 -19.07 -11.28 -10.41
N TYR A 28 -17.75 -11.57 -10.54
CA TYR A 28 -17.24 -12.63 -11.38
C TYR A 28 -16.66 -13.72 -10.50
N TYR A 29 -16.91 -14.97 -10.88
CA TYR A 29 -16.41 -16.15 -10.20
C TYR A 29 -15.57 -17.00 -11.16
N GLY A 30 -14.48 -17.55 -10.64
CA GLY A 30 -13.66 -18.51 -11.37
C GLY A 30 -13.09 -19.59 -10.46
N ARG A 31 -13.12 -20.83 -10.94
CA ARG A 31 -12.54 -21.98 -10.27
C ARG A 31 -11.43 -22.59 -11.13
N PHE A 32 -10.26 -22.72 -10.54
CA PHE A 32 -9.05 -23.20 -11.22
C PHE A 32 -8.52 -24.44 -10.52
N ILE A 33 -7.91 -25.34 -11.30
CA ILE A 33 -7.22 -26.53 -10.81
C ILE A 33 -5.76 -26.44 -11.20
N LEU A 34 -4.89 -26.85 -10.27
CA LEU A 34 -3.46 -27.05 -10.50
C LEU A 34 -3.11 -28.48 -10.06
N ALA A 35 -2.61 -29.29 -10.99
CA ALA A 35 -2.26 -30.69 -10.77
C ALA A 35 -1.24 -31.18 -11.83
N PRO A 36 -0.48 -32.28 -11.54
CA PRO A 36 -0.30 -32.96 -10.27
C PRO A 36 0.71 -32.24 -9.36
N LEU A 37 0.48 -32.28 -8.06
CA LEU A 37 1.36 -31.71 -7.04
C LEU A 37 1.85 -32.80 -6.10
N MET A 38 3.04 -32.64 -5.55
CA MET A 38 3.54 -33.50 -4.49
C MET A 38 2.87 -33.15 -3.17
N LYS A 39 2.86 -34.07 -2.23
CA LYS A 39 2.27 -33.88 -0.90
C LYS A 39 2.83 -32.63 -0.20
N GLY A 40 1.94 -31.73 0.22
CA GLY A 40 2.27 -30.47 0.89
C GLY A 40 2.52 -29.29 -0.04
N GLN A 41 2.78 -29.50 -1.35
CA GLN A 41 2.96 -28.40 -2.30
C GLN A 41 1.65 -27.62 -2.54
N ALA A 42 0.53 -28.32 -2.56
CA ALA A 42 -0.77 -27.70 -2.76
C ALA A 42 -1.12 -26.69 -1.66
N ASP A 43 -0.80 -27.00 -0.41
CA ASP A 43 -1.03 -26.08 0.72
C ASP A 43 -0.14 -24.84 0.65
N THR A 44 1.15 -25.04 0.38
CA THR A 44 2.12 -23.95 0.22
C THR A 44 1.68 -22.97 -0.88
N ILE A 45 1.32 -23.49 -2.05
CA ILE A 45 0.87 -22.66 -3.19
C ILE A 45 -0.48 -22.00 -2.87
N GLY A 46 -1.43 -22.76 -2.32
CA GLY A 46 -2.76 -22.28 -2.01
C GLY A 46 -2.77 -21.11 -1.02
N ILE A 47 -2.00 -21.22 0.06
CA ILE A 47 -1.84 -20.15 1.06
C ILE A 47 -1.17 -18.92 0.45
N ALA A 48 -0.07 -19.11 -0.30
CA ALA A 48 0.64 -17.99 -0.94
C ALA A 48 -0.24 -17.27 -1.94
N MET A 49 -0.93 -18.01 -2.82
CA MET A 49 -1.84 -17.44 -3.82
C MET A 49 -3.03 -16.72 -3.20
N ARG A 50 -3.65 -17.28 -2.16
CA ARG A 50 -4.73 -16.61 -1.46
C ARG A 50 -4.29 -15.27 -0.86
N ARG A 51 -3.12 -15.22 -0.24
CA ARG A 51 -2.57 -13.98 0.33
C ARG A 51 -2.26 -12.95 -0.75
N ALA A 52 -1.66 -13.36 -1.87
CA ALA A 52 -1.36 -12.48 -2.98
C ALA A 52 -2.63 -11.94 -3.65
N LEU A 53 -3.63 -12.80 -3.88
CA LEU A 53 -4.92 -12.38 -4.44
C LEU A 53 -5.65 -11.34 -3.60
N LEU A 54 -5.62 -11.48 -2.27
CA LEU A 54 -6.33 -10.57 -1.36
C LEU A 54 -5.54 -9.32 -0.98
N GLY A 55 -4.22 -9.35 -1.03
CA GLY A 55 -3.38 -8.27 -0.49
C GLY A 55 -2.50 -7.52 -1.49
N GLU A 56 -2.12 -8.17 -2.58
CA GLU A 56 -1.10 -7.60 -3.48
C GLU A 56 -1.67 -7.03 -4.79
N ILE A 57 -2.91 -7.36 -5.14
CA ILE A 57 -3.55 -6.84 -6.36
C ILE A 57 -4.01 -5.42 -6.14
N GLU A 58 -3.67 -4.55 -7.10
CA GLU A 58 -4.04 -3.15 -7.07
C GLU A 58 -5.43 -2.91 -7.67
N GLY A 59 -6.15 -1.94 -7.12
CA GLY A 59 -7.43 -1.47 -7.62
C GLY A 59 -7.47 0.04 -7.77
N THR A 60 -8.45 0.54 -8.52
CA THR A 60 -8.69 1.97 -8.70
C THR A 60 -9.98 2.36 -8.00
N CYS A 61 -9.92 3.42 -7.18
CA CYS A 61 -11.07 3.92 -6.41
C CYS A 61 -11.11 5.44 -6.42
N ILE A 62 -12.30 5.97 -6.13
CA ILE A 62 -12.51 7.38 -5.81
C ILE A 62 -12.06 7.60 -4.36
N THR A 63 -11.08 8.46 -4.15
CA THR A 63 -10.51 8.74 -2.82
C THR A 63 -10.99 10.04 -2.23
N ARG A 64 -11.50 10.95 -3.06
CA ARG A 64 -11.95 12.27 -2.63
C ARG A 64 -13.04 12.78 -3.56
N ALA A 65 -14.02 13.47 -2.98
CA ALA A 65 -15.02 14.24 -3.71
C ALA A 65 -15.07 15.67 -3.17
N LYS A 66 -15.12 16.66 -4.05
CA LYS A 66 -15.21 18.08 -3.71
C LYS A 66 -16.51 18.64 -4.24
N PHE A 67 -17.23 19.30 -3.35
CA PHE A 67 -18.51 19.95 -3.63
C PHE A 67 -18.38 21.47 -3.44
N ASP A 68 -19.10 22.21 -4.25
CA ASP A 68 -19.15 23.66 -4.10
C ASP A 68 -20.03 24.08 -2.90
N LYS A 69 -19.47 24.93 -2.03
CA LYS A 69 -20.21 25.64 -0.95
C LYS A 69 -20.94 24.75 0.07
N ILE A 70 -20.46 23.55 0.32
CA ILE A 70 -21.05 22.66 1.32
C ILE A 70 -20.23 22.76 2.62
N PRO A 71 -20.87 23.03 3.77
CA PRO A 71 -20.15 23.24 5.04
C PRO A 71 -19.65 21.94 5.68
N HIS A 72 -20.37 20.84 5.56
CA HIS A 72 -20.01 19.53 6.14
C HIS A 72 -20.66 18.35 5.41
N GLU A 73 -20.12 17.15 5.57
CA GLU A 73 -20.55 15.94 4.88
C GLU A 73 -21.99 15.48 5.19
N TYR A 74 -22.56 15.90 6.31
CA TYR A 74 -23.95 15.58 6.69
C TYR A 74 -24.97 16.64 6.23
N SER A 75 -24.55 17.61 5.42
CA SER A 75 -25.44 18.61 4.84
C SER A 75 -26.35 17.99 3.78
N THR A 76 -27.53 18.58 3.62
CA THR A 76 -28.41 18.32 2.49
C THR A 76 -28.28 19.44 1.47
N ILE A 77 -28.42 19.11 0.20
CA ILE A 77 -28.43 20.05 -0.92
C ILE A 77 -29.87 20.26 -1.34
N VAL A 78 -30.32 21.51 -1.36
CA VAL A 78 -31.70 21.84 -1.78
C VAL A 78 -31.92 21.33 -3.21
N GLY A 79 -33.02 20.58 -3.43
CA GLY A 79 -33.35 19.98 -4.73
C GLY A 79 -32.67 18.65 -5.03
N ILE A 80 -31.89 18.07 -4.10
CA ILE A 80 -31.37 16.72 -4.18
C ILE A 80 -31.99 15.88 -3.06
N GLN A 81 -32.35 14.64 -3.38
CA GLN A 81 -32.98 13.74 -2.44
C GLN A 81 -32.00 13.23 -1.38
N GLU A 82 -30.79 12.86 -1.81
CA GLU A 82 -29.75 12.29 -0.97
C GLU A 82 -28.96 13.39 -0.24
N SER A 83 -28.52 13.10 0.97
CA SER A 83 -27.54 13.88 1.70
C SER A 83 -26.13 13.74 1.05
N VAL A 84 -25.23 14.68 1.33
CA VAL A 84 -23.85 14.60 0.83
C VAL A 84 -23.17 13.30 1.27
N HIS A 85 -23.44 12.86 2.50
CA HIS A 85 -22.89 11.61 3.03
C HIS A 85 -23.38 10.39 2.22
N GLU A 86 -24.65 10.33 1.85
CA GLU A 86 -25.19 9.27 1.01
C GLU A 86 -24.57 9.28 -0.39
N ILE A 87 -24.38 10.47 -0.97
CA ILE A 87 -23.67 10.62 -2.25
C ILE A 87 -22.23 10.10 -2.14
N LEU A 88 -21.51 10.42 -1.05
CA LEU A 88 -20.15 9.89 -0.81
C LEU A 88 -20.14 8.36 -0.68
N MET A 89 -21.16 7.77 -0.02
CA MET A 89 -21.29 6.31 0.09
C MET A 89 -21.59 5.67 -1.27
N ASN A 90 -22.44 6.29 -2.09
CA ASN A 90 -22.72 5.82 -3.45
C ASN A 90 -21.47 5.89 -4.34
N LEU A 91 -20.70 6.99 -4.24
CA LEU A 91 -19.42 7.14 -4.96
C LEU A 91 -18.37 6.11 -4.53
N LYS A 92 -18.32 5.73 -3.24
CA LYS A 92 -17.45 4.69 -2.71
C LYS A 92 -17.69 3.32 -3.36
N GLU A 93 -18.94 3.02 -3.70
CA GLU A 93 -19.32 1.74 -4.29
C GLU A 93 -19.05 1.63 -5.78
N ILE A 94 -18.71 2.72 -6.47
CA ILE A 94 -18.42 2.72 -7.90
C ILE A 94 -17.15 1.93 -8.18
N VAL A 95 -17.26 0.92 -9.03
CA VAL A 95 -16.16 0.07 -9.44
C VAL A 95 -15.52 0.63 -10.70
N LEU A 96 -14.22 0.97 -10.59
CA LEU A 96 -13.43 1.49 -11.68
C LEU A 96 -12.36 0.49 -12.12
N ARG A 97 -12.03 0.52 -13.41
CA ARG A 97 -10.92 -0.21 -14.01
C ARG A 97 -9.94 0.79 -14.60
N SER A 98 -8.67 0.70 -14.25
CA SER A 98 -7.60 1.54 -14.84
C SER A 98 -6.27 0.81 -14.80
N ASN A 99 -5.43 1.09 -15.79
CA ASN A 99 -4.06 0.57 -15.86
C ASN A 99 -3.01 1.64 -15.51
N LEU A 100 -3.43 2.85 -15.17
CA LEU A 100 -2.53 3.97 -14.88
C LEU A 100 -2.23 4.09 -13.40
N TYR A 101 -1.00 4.46 -13.10
CA TYR A 101 -0.54 4.83 -11.77
C TYR A 101 -0.74 6.32 -11.49
N GLY A 102 -0.75 6.65 -10.20
CA GLY A 102 -0.87 8.03 -9.72
C GLY A 102 -2.30 8.51 -9.58
N THR A 103 -2.43 9.77 -9.20
CA THR A 103 -3.69 10.46 -8.98
C THR A 103 -4.24 10.99 -10.30
N ARG A 104 -5.56 10.89 -10.49
CA ARG A 104 -6.29 11.43 -11.65
C ARG A 104 -7.53 12.15 -11.17
N ASP A 105 -7.92 13.16 -11.95
CA ASP A 105 -9.12 13.92 -11.68
C ASP A 105 -10.23 13.47 -12.63
N ALA A 106 -11.44 13.45 -12.10
CA ALA A 106 -12.68 13.23 -12.82
C ALA A 106 -13.72 14.22 -12.34
N SER A 107 -14.82 14.37 -13.02
CA SER A 107 -15.87 15.31 -12.63
C SER A 107 -17.26 14.77 -12.97
N ILE A 108 -18.24 15.22 -12.21
CA ILE A 108 -19.65 15.07 -12.53
C ILE A 108 -20.21 16.49 -12.67
N CYS A 109 -20.90 16.78 -13.77
CA CYS A 109 -21.59 18.06 -13.94
C CYS A 109 -22.90 17.83 -14.68
N VAL A 110 -24.00 17.78 -13.92
CA VAL A 110 -25.32 17.39 -14.42
C VAL A 110 -26.37 18.41 -13.99
N LYS A 111 -27.28 18.68 -14.90
CA LYS A 111 -28.45 19.55 -14.64
C LYS A 111 -29.71 18.71 -14.45
N GLY A 112 -30.42 18.96 -13.37
CA GLY A 112 -31.68 18.32 -13.03
C GLY A 112 -32.89 18.89 -13.80
N PRO A 113 -34.09 18.31 -13.57
CA PRO A 113 -34.37 17.14 -12.75
C PRO A 113 -34.04 15.82 -13.47
N ARG A 114 -33.27 14.91 -12.83
CA ARG A 114 -32.95 13.57 -13.33
C ARG A 114 -32.20 12.72 -12.29
N TYR A 115 -32.19 11.41 -12.51
CA TYR A 115 -31.29 10.51 -11.81
C TYR A 115 -29.87 10.67 -12.35
N VAL A 116 -28.90 10.81 -11.44
CA VAL A 116 -27.47 10.82 -11.73
C VAL A 116 -26.91 9.43 -11.46
N THR A 117 -26.24 8.88 -12.46
CA THR A 117 -25.66 7.54 -12.39
C THR A 117 -24.15 7.61 -12.67
N ALA A 118 -23.47 6.48 -12.48
CA ALA A 118 -22.04 6.39 -12.76
C ALA A 118 -21.70 6.79 -14.21
N GLN A 119 -22.63 6.61 -15.17
CA GLN A 119 -22.43 7.04 -16.55
C GLN A 119 -22.18 8.54 -16.72
N ASP A 120 -22.67 9.36 -15.78
CA ASP A 120 -22.55 10.82 -15.83
C ASP A 120 -21.16 11.34 -15.37
N ILE A 121 -20.29 10.43 -14.94
CA ILE A 121 -18.93 10.77 -14.54
C ILE A 121 -18.08 10.98 -15.79
N ILE A 122 -17.49 12.16 -15.90
CA ILE A 122 -16.50 12.50 -16.94
C ILE A 122 -15.15 11.97 -16.48
N LEU A 123 -14.72 10.86 -17.07
CA LEU A 123 -13.49 10.17 -16.73
C LEU A 123 -12.34 10.53 -17.68
N PRO A 124 -11.09 10.45 -17.22
CA PRO A 124 -9.93 10.48 -18.12
C PRO A 124 -9.91 9.22 -19.01
N PRO A 125 -9.33 9.29 -20.23
CA PRO A 125 -9.43 8.23 -21.25
C PRO A 125 -8.86 6.87 -20.86
N SER A 126 -8.16 6.78 -19.73
CA SER A 126 -7.52 5.56 -19.22
C SER A 126 -8.29 4.88 -18.10
N VAL A 127 -9.46 5.40 -17.73
CA VAL A 127 -10.29 4.86 -16.66
C VAL A 127 -11.65 4.51 -17.22
N GLU A 128 -12.14 3.32 -16.87
CA GLU A 128 -13.45 2.80 -17.29
C GLU A 128 -14.30 2.47 -16.07
N ILE A 129 -15.63 2.67 -16.19
CA ILE A 129 -16.60 2.25 -15.18
C ILE A 129 -17.08 0.85 -15.55
N VAL A 130 -17.08 -0.04 -14.57
CA VAL A 130 -17.53 -1.43 -14.75
C VAL A 130 -19.05 -1.51 -14.87
N ASP A 131 -19.78 -0.72 -14.06
CA ASP A 131 -21.23 -0.67 -14.09
C ASP A 131 -21.75 0.76 -14.15
N ASN A 132 -22.14 1.19 -15.34
CA ASN A 132 -22.65 2.52 -15.62
C ASN A 132 -24.01 2.81 -14.97
N THR A 133 -24.72 1.79 -14.49
CA THR A 133 -26.07 1.94 -13.94
C THR A 133 -26.12 2.21 -12.44
N GLN A 134 -24.95 2.28 -11.77
CA GLN A 134 -24.90 2.56 -10.34
C GLN A 134 -25.44 3.97 -10.04
N PRO A 135 -26.41 4.11 -9.11
CA PRO A 135 -26.96 5.41 -8.76
C PRO A 135 -25.96 6.22 -7.93
N ILE A 136 -25.95 7.53 -8.11
CA ILE A 136 -25.16 8.48 -7.34
C ILE A 136 -26.07 9.40 -6.56
N ALA A 137 -27.01 10.08 -7.24
CA ALA A 137 -27.94 11.03 -6.63
C ALA A 137 -29.21 11.17 -7.49
N ASN A 138 -30.29 11.67 -6.88
CA ASN A 138 -31.54 12.01 -7.54
C ASN A 138 -31.80 13.51 -7.45
N LEU A 139 -31.74 14.20 -8.56
CA LEU A 139 -32.05 15.63 -8.67
C LEU A 139 -33.54 15.81 -8.87
N MET A 140 -34.24 16.41 -7.91
CA MET A 140 -35.67 16.65 -7.95
C MET A 140 -36.02 17.97 -8.61
N GLU A 141 -35.10 18.95 -8.58
CA GLU A 141 -35.27 20.29 -9.09
C GLU A 141 -34.28 20.61 -10.22
N PRO A 142 -34.51 21.68 -11.03
CA PRO A 142 -33.62 22.07 -12.11
C PRO A 142 -32.36 22.79 -11.59
N ILE A 143 -31.60 22.11 -10.76
CA ILE A 143 -30.31 22.55 -10.20
C ILE A 143 -29.14 21.91 -10.93
N ASN A 144 -27.96 22.53 -10.83
CA ASN A 144 -26.71 21.98 -11.33
C ASN A 144 -25.97 21.29 -10.18
N LEU A 145 -25.66 20.02 -10.34
CA LEU A 145 -24.76 19.27 -9.45
C LEU A 145 -23.41 19.14 -10.12
N CYS A 146 -22.39 19.83 -9.59
CA CYS A 146 -21.00 19.68 -10.01
C CYS A 146 -20.19 19.14 -8.84
N ILE A 147 -19.48 18.03 -9.07
CA ILE A 147 -18.61 17.35 -8.10
C ILE A 147 -17.26 17.09 -8.79
N GLU A 148 -16.17 17.56 -8.20
CA GLU A 148 -14.82 17.19 -8.60
C GLU A 148 -14.42 15.92 -7.85
N LEU A 149 -13.90 14.92 -8.58
CA LEU A 149 -13.53 13.61 -8.04
C LEU A 149 -12.04 13.39 -8.21
N GLN A 150 -11.42 12.79 -7.21
CA GLN A 150 -10.03 12.35 -7.26
C GLN A 150 -9.99 10.82 -7.28
N LEU A 151 -9.32 10.28 -8.29
CA LEU A 151 -9.14 8.85 -8.49
C LEU A 151 -7.70 8.47 -8.16
N GLU A 152 -7.53 7.38 -7.45
CA GLU A 152 -6.19 6.83 -7.17
C GLU A 152 -6.17 5.33 -7.43
N ARG A 153 -5.02 4.82 -7.86
CA ARG A 153 -4.73 3.40 -7.92
C ARG A 153 -3.75 3.03 -6.81
N HIS A 154 -4.14 2.06 -6.00
CA HIS A 154 -3.35 1.58 -4.89
C HIS A 154 -3.73 0.13 -4.55
N ARG A 155 -3.13 -0.45 -3.51
CA ARG A 155 -3.48 -1.76 -2.96
C ARG A 155 -4.00 -1.64 -1.54
N GLY A 156 -4.83 -2.62 -1.15
CA GLY A 156 -5.36 -2.72 0.20
C GLY A 156 -6.51 -1.75 0.50
N TYR A 157 -6.60 -1.31 1.73
CA TYR A 157 -7.65 -0.44 2.22
C TYR A 157 -7.08 0.84 2.84
N ARG A 158 -7.66 1.98 2.47
CA ARG A 158 -7.30 3.29 3.04
C ARG A 158 -8.51 3.88 3.75
N ILE A 159 -8.40 4.07 5.06
CA ILE A 159 -9.39 4.76 5.87
C ILE A 159 -9.24 6.27 5.65
N LYS A 160 -10.37 6.98 5.54
CA LYS A 160 -10.37 8.44 5.47
C LYS A 160 -9.71 9.02 6.73
N THR A 161 -8.75 9.92 6.55
CA THR A 161 -8.22 10.71 7.66
C THR A 161 -9.12 11.93 7.85
N PRO A 162 -9.62 12.19 9.07
CA PRO A 162 -10.37 13.40 9.35
C PRO A 162 -9.42 14.59 9.24
N ASN A 163 -9.40 15.23 8.10
CA ASN A 163 -8.73 16.49 7.92
C ASN A 163 -9.80 17.58 7.90
N ASN A 164 -9.58 18.63 8.67
CA ASN A 164 -10.42 19.83 8.64
C ASN A 164 -10.18 20.55 7.30
N PHE A 165 -10.72 20.02 6.21
CA PHE A 165 -10.70 20.71 4.93
C PHE A 165 -11.80 21.75 4.91
N GLN A 166 -11.42 23.02 5.00
CA GLN A 166 -12.31 24.17 4.80
C GLN A 166 -12.72 24.33 3.33
N ASP A 167 -12.23 23.48 2.42
CA ASP A 167 -12.33 23.67 0.96
C ASP A 167 -13.51 22.92 0.32
N GLY A 168 -14.46 22.37 1.09
CA GLY A 168 -15.56 21.56 0.56
C GLY A 168 -15.13 20.20 -0.04
N SER A 169 -13.92 19.76 0.27
CA SER A 169 -13.35 18.50 -0.18
C SER A 169 -13.47 17.42 0.89
N TYR A 170 -14.17 16.34 0.57
CA TYR A 170 -14.45 15.23 1.50
C TYR A 170 -13.67 13.98 1.09
N PRO A 171 -12.85 13.43 2.00
CA PRO A 171 -12.17 12.16 1.76
C PRO A 171 -13.16 11.00 1.84
N ILE A 172 -12.99 10.01 0.98
CA ILE A 172 -13.78 8.78 0.91
C ILE A 172 -12.89 7.61 1.33
N ASP A 173 -13.41 6.68 2.13
CA ASP A 173 -12.73 5.42 2.40
C ASP A 173 -12.58 4.62 1.11
N ALA A 174 -11.38 4.25 0.75
CA ALA A 174 -11.10 3.56 -0.50
C ALA A 174 -10.74 2.08 -0.26
N VAL A 175 -11.42 1.18 -0.98
CA VAL A 175 -11.18 -0.26 -0.98
C VAL A 175 -10.53 -0.63 -2.32
N PHE A 176 -9.21 -0.65 -2.36
CA PHE A 176 -8.42 -0.94 -3.56
C PHE A 176 -8.24 -2.44 -3.80
N MET A 177 -9.23 -3.25 -3.44
CA MET A 177 -9.18 -4.70 -3.56
C MET A 177 -10.15 -5.20 -4.63
N PRO A 178 -9.66 -5.50 -5.86
CA PRO A 178 -10.48 -6.07 -6.93
C PRO A 178 -10.99 -7.47 -6.60
N VAL A 179 -10.20 -8.26 -5.88
CA VAL A 179 -10.59 -9.59 -5.43
C VAL A 179 -11.36 -9.47 -4.12
N ARG A 180 -12.62 -9.86 -4.14
CA ARG A 180 -13.52 -9.84 -2.97
C ARG A 180 -13.28 -11.02 -2.05
N ASN A 181 -13.06 -12.20 -2.65
CA ASN A 181 -12.79 -13.43 -1.91
C ASN A 181 -11.89 -14.35 -2.72
N ALA A 182 -11.07 -15.13 -2.01
CA ALA A 182 -10.24 -16.17 -2.58
C ALA A 182 -10.15 -17.34 -1.60
N ASN A 183 -10.54 -18.54 -2.06
CA ASN A 183 -10.45 -19.76 -1.27
C ASN A 183 -9.61 -20.80 -2.00
N HIS A 184 -9.04 -21.73 -1.26
CA HIS A 184 -8.40 -22.90 -1.81
C HIS A 184 -8.87 -24.17 -1.09
N SER A 185 -8.89 -25.27 -1.81
CA SER A 185 -9.11 -26.60 -1.26
C SER A 185 -8.17 -27.60 -1.91
N ILE A 186 -7.83 -28.65 -1.19
CA ILE A 186 -6.85 -29.65 -1.60
C ILE A 186 -7.51 -31.01 -1.61
N HIS A 187 -7.32 -31.73 -2.70
CA HIS A 187 -7.74 -33.13 -2.82
C HIS A 187 -6.56 -34.01 -3.07
N SER A 188 -6.36 -35.01 -2.21
CA SER A 188 -5.31 -35.99 -2.39
C SER A 188 -5.84 -37.21 -3.13
N TYR A 189 -5.06 -37.73 -4.06
CA TYR A 189 -5.36 -38.96 -4.79
C TYR A 189 -4.12 -39.85 -4.91
N ALA A 190 -4.35 -41.13 -5.10
CA ALA A 190 -3.24 -42.10 -5.31
C ALA A 190 -3.02 -42.31 -6.81
N ASN A 191 -1.77 -42.13 -7.25
CA ASN A 191 -1.34 -42.47 -8.60
C ASN A 191 -0.27 -43.54 -8.50
N GLY A 192 -0.70 -44.82 -8.59
CA GLY A 192 0.15 -45.94 -8.27
C GLY A 192 0.57 -45.96 -6.80
N ASN A 193 1.86 -45.93 -6.50
CA ASN A 193 2.41 -45.96 -5.14
C ASN A 193 2.62 -44.53 -4.57
N GLU A 194 2.42 -43.49 -5.35
CA GLU A 194 2.64 -42.11 -4.94
C GLU A 194 1.32 -41.41 -4.62
N LYS A 195 1.31 -40.66 -3.49
CA LYS A 195 0.20 -39.76 -3.13
C LYS A 195 0.45 -38.40 -3.78
N GLN A 196 -0.45 -38.01 -4.65
CA GLN A 196 -0.45 -36.69 -5.31
C GLN A 196 -1.61 -35.84 -4.83
N GLU A 197 -1.46 -34.52 -5.02
CA GLU A 197 -2.45 -33.54 -4.62
C GLU A 197 -2.94 -32.73 -5.81
N ILE A 198 -4.19 -32.32 -5.72
CA ILE A 198 -4.83 -31.37 -6.63
C ILE A 198 -5.20 -30.14 -5.82
N LEU A 199 -4.75 -29.00 -6.26
CA LEU A 199 -5.12 -27.70 -5.70
C LEU A 199 -6.30 -27.13 -6.48
N PHE A 200 -7.37 -26.77 -5.78
CA PHE A 200 -8.48 -26.00 -6.28
C PHE A 200 -8.36 -24.58 -5.75
N LEU A 201 -8.48 -23.59 -6.62
CA LEU A 201 -8.50 -22.17 -6.29
C LEU A 201 -9.85 -21.60 -6.76
N GLU A 202 -10.56 -20.93 -5.87
CA GLU A 202 -11.81 -20.24 -6.13
C GLU A 202 -11.61 -18.75 -5.91
N ILE A 203 -11.96 -17.94 -6.90
CA ILE A 203 -11.71 -16.51 -6.93
C ILE A 203 -12.98 -15.76 -7.27
N TRP A 204 -13.34 -14.77 -6.43
CA TRP A 204 -14.43 -13.84 -6.67
C TRP A 204 -13.86 -12.44 -6.86
N THR A 205 -14.22 -11.79 -7.96
CA THR A 205 -13.78 -10.44 -8.26
C THR A 205 -14.96 -9.47 -8.35
N ASN A 206 -14.68 -8.18 -8.22
CA ASN A 206 -15.66 -7.10 -8.31
C ASN A 206 -16.01 -6.69 -9.75
N GLY A 207 -15.52 -7.40 -10.77
CA GLY A 207 -15.74 -7.10 -12.19
C GLY A 207 -14.70 -6.17 -12.82
N SER A 208 -13.85 -5.49 -12.03
CA SER A 208 -12.74 -4.70 -12.59
C SER A 208 -11.64 -5.57 -13.21
N LEU A 209 -11.47 -6.79 -12.70
CA LEU A 209 -10.60 -7.83 -13.25
C LEU A 209 -11.39 -9.13 -13.40
N THR A 210 -11.08 -9.92 -14.41
CA THR A 210 -11.55 -11.30 -14.49
C THR A 210 -10.78 -12.18 -13.50
N PRO A 211 -11.37 -13.27 -12.99
CA PRO A 211 -10.67 -14.20 -12.09
C PRO A 211 -9.35 -14.73 -12.66
N LYS A 212 -9.30 -14.91 -13.99
CA LYS A 212 -8.08 -15.35 -14.70
C LYS A 212 -7.01 -14.26 -14.69
N GLU A 213 -7.37 -13.01 -14.98
CA GLU A 213 -6.44 -11.86 -14.90
C GLU A 213 -5.92 -11.69 -13.48
N ALA A 214 -6.79 -11.79 -12.47
CA ALA A 214 -6.41 -11.72 -11.07
C ALA A 214 -5.39 -12.83 -10.68
N LEU A 215 -5.62 -14.07 -11.15
CA LEU A 215 -4.69 -15.18 -10.94
C LEU A 215 -3.31 -14.91 -11.56
N HIS A 216 -3.28 -14.39 -12.78
CA HIS A 216 -2.04 -14.04 -13.47
C HIS A 216 -1.31 -12.89 -12.79
N GLU A 217 -2.01 -11.84 -12.37
CA GLU A 217 -1.42 -10.69 -11.68
C GLU A 217 -0.85 -11.09 -10.31
N ALA A 218 -1.61 -11.88 -9.53
CA ALA A 218 -1.13 -12.41 -8.26
C ALA A 218 0.14 -13.27 -8.41
N SER A 219 0.17 -14.11 -9.45
CA SER A 219 1.34 -14.96 -9.75
C SER A 219 2.55 -14.11 -10.12
N ARG A 220 2.37 -13.07 -10.94
CA ARG A 220 3.45 -12.13 -11.30
C ARG A 220 3.98 -11.41 -10.07
N ASN A 221 3.10 -10.88 -9.24
CA ASN A 221 3.49 -10.16 -8.03
C ASN A 221 4.28 -11.06 -7.06
N LEU A 222 3.91 -12.36 -6.93
CA LEU A 222 4.68 -13.32 -6.14
C LEU A 222 6.07 -13.57 -6.75
N ILE A 223 6.18 -13.71 -8.07
CA ILE A 223 7.47 -13.88 -8.75
C ILE A 223 8.34 -12.64 -8.48
N ASP A 224 7.81 -11.44 -8.67
CA ASP A 224 8.54 -10.18 -8.47
C ASP A 224 9.03 -10.03 -7.02
N LEU A 225 8.25 -10.52 -6.03
CA LEU A 225 8.67 -10.56 -4.63
C LEU A 225 9.80 -11.57 -4.34
N PHE A 226 9.89 -12.67 -5.11
CA PHE A 226 10.90 -13.70 -4.91
C PHE A 226 12.16 -13.52 -5.78
N ILE A 227 12.10 -12.75 -6.85
CA ILE A 227 13.24 -12.46 -7.74
C ILE A 227 14.48 -11.95 -6.96
N PRO A 228 14.39 -11.02 -5.98
CA PRO A 228 15.56 -10.56 -5.24
C PRO A 228 16.32 -11.68 -4.52
N PHE A 229 15.62 -12.74 -4.09
CA PHE A 229 16.28 -13.89 -3.45
C PHE A 229 17.05 -14.78 -4.42
N LEU A 230 16.67 -14.77 -5.72
CA LEU A 230 17.37 -15.52 -6.76
C LEU A 230 18.65 -14.81 -7.21
N HIS A 231 18.67 -13.49 -7.15
CA HIS A 231 19.80 -12.65 -7.56
C HIS A 231 20.61 -12.11 -6.37
N ALA A 232 20.35 -12.62 -5.17
CA ALA A 232 21.18 -12.37 -4.01
C ALA A 232 22.54 -13.10 -4.20
N GLU A 233 23.33 -12.67 -5.20
CA GLU A 233 24.77 -12.76 -5.06
C GLU A 233 25.10 -11.99 -3.80
N GLU A 234 26.00 -12.53 -2.98
CA GLU A 234 26.64 -11.81 -1.85
C GLU A 234 27.52 -10.69 -2.42
N GLU A 235 26.96 -9.82 -3.24
CA GLU A 235 27.50 -8.50 -3.41
C GLU A 235 27.40 -7.87 -2.03
N ASN A 236 28.56 -7.78 -1.36
CA ASN A 236 28.76 -6.81 -0.30
C ASN A 236 27.92 -5.61 -0.66
N PHE A 237 26.87 -5.33 0.12
CA PHE A 237 26.12 -4.10 0.03
C PHE A 237 27.13 -2.98 0.25
N HIS A 238 27.91 -2.63 -0.75
CA HIS A 238 28.43 -1.31 -0.91
C HIS A 238 27.20 -0.45 -1.04
N LEU A 239 26.64 -0.08 0.11
CA LEU A 239 25.75 1.03 0.29
C LEU A 239 26.38 2.21 -0.41
N GLU A 240 26.16 2.33 -1.72
CA GLU A 240 26.26 3.62 -2.37
C GLU A 240 25.42 4.56 -1.52
N LYS A 241 26.10 5.62 -1.07
CA LYS A 241 25.59 6.68 -0.21
C LYS A 241 24.35 7.34 -0.79
N ASN A 242 23.24 6.65 -0.81
CA ASN A 242 21.90 7.21 -0.90
C ASN A 242 21.19 6.91 0.41
N GLN A 243 21.21 7.92 1.25
CA GLN A 243 20.70 8.01 2.61
C GLN A 243 19.23 7.64 2.70
N HIS A 244 18.93 6.35 2.76
CA HIS A 244 17.69 5.86 3.36
C HIS A 244 18.02 4.61 4.17
N LYS A 245 18.57 4.83 5.37
CA LYS A 245 18.67 3.78 6.38
C LYS A 245 17.28 3.35 6.78
N VAL A 246 16.88 2.16 6.35
CA VAL A 246 15.76 1.46 6.95
C VAL A 246 16.30 0.74 8.18
N THR A 247 16.32 1.42 9.32
CA THR A 247 16.42 0.75 10.62
C THR A 247 15.09 0.03 10.84
N LEU A 248 15.13 -1.30 10.90
CA LEU A 248 14.00 -2.11 11.35
C LEU A 248 13.82 -1.86 12.86
N PRO A 249 12.77 -1.13 13.30
CA PRO A 249 12.48 -1.05 14.73
C PRO A 249 11.91 -2.38 15.22
N PRO A 250 12.16 -2.80 16.46
CA PRO A 250 11.50 -3.94 17.04
C PRO A 250 9.98 -3.72 17.01
N PHE A 251 9.26 -4.69 16.53
CA PHE A 251 7.81 -4.68 16.31
C PHE A 251 7.04 -4.14 17.51
N THR A 252 6.54 -2.92 17.41
CA THR A 252 5.47 -2.41 18.27
C THR A 252 4.33 -1.90 17.39
N PHE A 253 3.12 -2.31 17.73
CA PHE A 253 1.87 -2.13 16.97
C PHE A 253 1.45 -0.66 16.76
N HIS A 254 2.16 0.32 17.32
CA HIS A 254 1.78 1.74 17.30
C HIS A 254 2.29 2.58 16.13
N ASP A 255 3.23 2.09 15.29
CA ASP A 255 3.91 2.93 14.29
C ASP A 255 3.33 2.89 12.86
N ARG A 256 2.14 2.31 12.66
CA ARG A 256 1.51 2.29 11.32
C ARG A 256 0.89 3.61 10.87
N LEU A 257 0.96 4.68 11.64
CA LEU A 257 0.23 5.94 11.39
C LEU A 257 1.10 7.16 11.04
N ALA A 258 2.40 7.02 10.88
CA ALA A 258 3.26 8.17 10.57
C ALA A 258 3.58 8.26 9.07
N LYS A 259 3.10 9.32 8.43
CA LYS A 259 3.52 9.77 7.08
C LYS A 259 5.02 10.08 7.08
N PRO A 260 5.78 9.80 5.99
CA PRO A 260 7.18 10.21 5.90
C PRO A 260 7.26 11.73 5.80
N ARG A 261 7.60 12.38 6.88
CA ARG A 261 7.96 13.80 6.91
C ARG A 261 9.48 13.92 6.78
N LYS A 262 9.93 14.94 6.03
CA LYS A 262 11.33 15.34 5.84
C LYS A 262 12.14 15.57 7.13
N ASN A 263 11.54 15.45 8.30
CA ASN A 263 12.12 15.76 9.61
C ASN A 263 12.45 14.52 10.47
N GLN A 264 12.46 13.31 9.92
CA GLN A 264 12.77 12.10 10.74
C GLN A 264 14.20 12.11 11.27
N ASN A 265 15.17 12.66 10.50
CA ASN A 265 16.55 12.76 10.95
C ASN A 265 16.72 13.76 12.10
N GLU A 266 15.98 14.87 12.10
CA GLU A 266 16.02 15.85 13.20
C GLU A 266 15.38 15.30 14.49
N ILE A 267 14.34 14.47 14.37
CA ILE A 267 13.68 13.84 15.54
C ILE A 267 14.61 12.79 16.15
N ALA A 268 15.28 11.98 15.33
CA ALA A 268 16.27 11.01 15.81
C ALA A 268 17.44 11.70 16.51
N LEU A 269 17.98 12.76 15.94
CA LEU A 269 19.08 13.56 16.52
C LEU A 269 18.67 14.31 17.79
N LYS A 270 17.38 14.66 17.95
CA LYS A 270 16.81 15.23 19.18
C LYS A 270 16.65 14.20 20.29
N SER A 271 16.50 12.92 19.95
CA SER A 271 16.32 11.85 20.93
C SER A 271 17.63 11.31 21.49
N ILE A 272 18.77 11.61 20.85
CA ILE A 272 20.09 11.20 21.31
C ILE A 272 20.65 12.31 22.22
N PHE A 273 20.82 12.00 23.50
CA PHE A 273 21.42 12.90 24.49
C PHE A 273 22.94 12.76 24.50
N ILE A 274 23.63 13.87 24.79
CA ILE A 274 25.10 13.88 24.93
C ILE A 274 25.61 12.92 26.04
N ASP A 275 24.72 12.50 26.96
CA ASP A 275 25.02 11.49 28.00
C ASP A 275 25.30 10.11 27.42
N GLN A 276 24.82 9.84 26.20
CA GLN A 276 24.97 8.56 25.48
C GLN A 276 26.28 8.53 24.64
N LEU A 277 26.90 9.68 24.43
CA LEU A 277 28.19 9.79 23.79
C LEU A 277 29.28 9.55 24.84
N GLU A 278 30.21 8.65 24.60
CA GLU A 278 31.32 8.34 25.51
C GLU A 278 32.33 9.50 25.59
N LEU A 279 31.83 10.69 25.97
CA LEU A 279 32.64 11.91 26.09
C LEU A 279 33.43 11.96 27.40
N HIS A 280 34.65 12.51 27.34
CA HIS A 280 35.42 12.73 28.54
C HIS A 280 34.64 13.62 29.55
N PRO A 281 34.58 13.30 30.86
CA PRO A 281 33.77 14.02 31.86
C PRO A 281 33.95 15.54 31.88
N ARG A 282 35.11 16.05 31.51
CA ARG A 282 35.38 17.48 31.41
C ARG A 282 34.61 18.12 30.25
N VAL A 283 34.67 17.50 29.07
CA VAL A 283 33.99 17.96 27.84
C VAL A 283 32.47 17.93 28.05
N TYR A 284 31.98 16.84 28.59
CA TYR A 284 30.58 16.68 28.95
C TYR A 284 30.06 17.80 29.85
N ASN A 285 30.80 18.12 30.96
CA ASN A 285 30.41 19.17 31.89
C ASN A 285 30.46 20.56 31.22
N CYS A 286 31.37 20.80 30.26
CA CYS A 286 31.42 22.05 29.51
C CYS A 286 30.20 22.22 28.61
N LEU A 287 29.83 21.19 27.84
CA LEU A 287 28.64 21.19 26.98
C LEU A 287 27.35 21.39 27.77
N LYS A 288 27.21 20.70 28.90
CA LYS A 288 26.04 20.80 29.77
C LYS A 288 25.89 22.19 30.40
N ARG A 289 26.99 22.86 30.79
CA ARG A 289 26.98 24.23 31.28
C ARG A 289 26.63 25.26 30.21
N SER A 290 26.82 24.91 28.95
CA SER A 290 26.46 25.74 27.78
C SER A 290 25.07 25.44 27.23
N ASN A 291 24.23 24.69 27.96
CA ASN A 291 22.88 24.28 27.60
C ASN A 291 22.78 23.41 26.33
N ILE A 292 23.86 22.69 26.00
CA ILE A 292 23.86 21.70 24.91
C ILE A 292 23.53 20.35 25.55
N HIS A 293 22.37 19.79 25.28
CA HIS A 293 21.87 18.56 25.87
C HIS A 293 21.66 17.43 24.89
N THR A 294 21.43 17.77 23.61
CA THR A 294 21.15 16.78 22.55
C THR A 294 22.22 16.81 21.48
N LEU A 295 22.32 15.71 20.72
CA LEU A 295 23.20 15.62 19.56
C LEU A 295 22.87 16.68 18.50
N LEU A 296 21.57 17.00 18.34
CA LEU A 296 21.15 18.05 17.44
C LEU A 296 21.68 19.44 17.89
N ASP A 297 21.62 19.74 19.20
CA ASP A 297 22.13 21.00 19.73
C ASP A 297 23.65 21.11 19.50
N LEU A 298 24.38 19.99 19.61
CA LEU A 298 25.81 19.94 19.34
C LEU A 298 26.13 20.20 17.87
N LEU A 299 25.38 19.58 16.95
CA LEU A 299 25.56 19.73 15.51
C LEU A 299 25.14 21.11 14.98
N ASN A 300 24.27 21.83 15.67
CA ASN A 300 23.84 23.18 15.30
C ASN A 300 24.85 24.26 15.72
N ASN A 301 25.82 23.92 16.57
CA ASN A 301 26.87 24.83 16.96
C ASN A 301 28.07 24.74 16.01
N SER A 302 28.59 25.87 15.57
CA SER A 302 29.84 25.91 14.76
C SER A 302 31.09 25.63 15.62
N GLU A 303 32.17 25.18 14.99
CA GLU A 303 33.47 25.00 15.68
C GLU A 303 33.91 26.28 16.40
N GLU A 304 33.63 27.44 15.79
CA GLU A 304 33.97 28.75 16.38
C GLU A 304 33.15 29.05 17.64
N ASP A 305 31.89 28.60 17.71
CA ASP A 305 31.00 28.78 18.87
C ASP A 305 31.41 27.84 20.00
N LEU A 306 31.81 26.62 19.67
CA LEU A 306 32.36 25.66 20.65
C LEU A 306 33.68 26.18 21.25
N MET A 307 34.53 26.83 20.45
CA MET A 307 35.79 27.43 20.90
C MET A 307 35.60 28.65 21.82
N LYS A 308 34.49 29.38 21.73
CA LYS A 308 34.15 30.49 22.62
C LYS A 308 33.79 30.04 24.04
N MET A 309 33.52 28.73 24.23
CA MET A 309 33.17 28.22 25.57
C MET A 309 34.36 28.18 26.50
N LYS A 310 34.12 28.58 27.75
CA LYS A 310 35.19 28.58 28.78
C LYS A 310 35.68 27.14 29.02
N HIS A 311 36.98 26.95 28.91
CA HIS A 311 37.68 25.66 29.15
C HIS A 311 37.52 24.61 28.04
N PHE A 312 37.09 24.98 26.84
CA PHE A 312 37.07 24.11 25.68
C PHE A 312 38.38 24.23 24.89
N ARG A 313 38.96 23.11 24.44
CA ARG A 313 40.23 23.05 23.70
C ARG A 313 40.06 22.48 22.31
N ILE A 314 40.97 22.79 21.39
CA ILE A 314 40.97 22.23 20.03
C ILE A 314 41.02 20.68 20.03
N GLU A 315 41.72 20.11 21.02
CA GLU A 315 41.81 18.66 21.20
C GLU A 315 40.44 18.03 21.54
N ASP A 316 39.61 18.75 22.27
CA ASP A 316 38.25 18.32 22.66
C ASP A 316 37.31 18.27 21.44
N ILE A 317 37.48 19.21 20.49
CA ILE A 317 36.73 19.23 19.21
C ILE A 317 37.11 18.02 18.35
N LYS A 318 38.42 17.73 18.23
CA LYS A 318 38.87 16.56 17.48
C LYS A 318 38.31 15.27 18.07
N HIS A 319 38.32 15.14 19.39
CA HIS A 319 37.76 13.97 20.07
C HIS A 319 36.22 13.80 19.84
N ILE A 320 35.48 14.92 19.84
CA ILE A 320 34.04 14.90 19.49
C ILE A 320 33.84 14.48 18.04
N LEU A 321 34.64 15.01 17.11
CA LEU A 321 34.54 14.65 15.69
C LEU A 321 34.89 13.19 15.46
N ASP A 322 35.92 12.67 16.13
CA ASP A 322 36.31 11.25 16.07
C ASP A 322 35.18 10.33 16.56
N ILE A 323 34.51 10.69 17.66
CA ILE A 323 33.36 9.93 18.19
C ILE A 323 32.19 10.01 17.21
N LEU A 324 31.87 11.16 16.64
CA LEU A 324 30.82 11.35 15.67
C LEU A 324 31.10 10.63 14.34
N GLU A 325 32.36 10.50 13.93
CA GLU A 325 32.75 9.71 12.76
C GLU A 325 32.66 8.22 13.02
N ILE A 326 32.99 7.75 14.21
CA ILE A 326 32.82 6.34 14.63
C ILE A 326 31.34 5.99 14.70
N GLU A 327 30.49 6.83 15.29
CA GLU A 327 29.04 6.58 15.31
C GLU A 327 28.40 6.63 13.91
N LYS A 328 28.93 7.41 12.97
CA LYS A 328 28.53 7.35 11.56
C LYS A 328 28.83 6.01 10.87
N HIS A 329 29.76 5.24 11.40
CA HIS A 329 30.08 3.89 10.91
C HIS A 329 29.24 2.79 11.56
N PHE A 330 28.61 3.05 12.71
CA PHE A 330 27.78 2.09 13.46
C PHE A 330 26.27 2.44 13.46
N ALA A 331 25.89 3.58 12.89
CA ALA A 331 24.48 4.00 12.78
C ALA A 331 23.94 3.79 11.29
#